data_be28dec2c0d7b198e38b4f6effad0bfd
#
_entry.id   be28dec2c0d7b198e38b4f6effad0bfd
#
_cell.length_a   1.000
_cell.length_b   1.000
_cell.length_c   1.000
_cell.angle_alpha   90.00
_cell.angle_beta   90.00
_cell.angle_gamma   90.00
#
_symmetry.space_group_name_H-M   'P 1'
#
loop_
_entity.id
_entity.type
_entity.pdbx_description
1 polymer ?
#
loop_
_entity_poly.entity_id
_entity_poly.type
_entity_poly.pdbx_seq_one_letter_code
_entity_poly.pdbx_strand_id
1 'polypeptide(L)'
;MWDITSPHLKAKRLILSSTTQTILRYNNYSLGSFTNFKDLTKEDLKMAKDVEKLRQSNTSAFNELTIANKEVENTPIGRKENNRGSYVEWDKKTNTAYMVLKKKWGVEKLRCSSPHVFPILFNSGWFEVQIAEMLSKWEKTQEVILNAKFLFANNASKNEIDIIVNMGNKLLFVECKTQIKQLTDLDKFANAAKKYSGMGVKMLFVTKERMNNKAEEKCRENRIIPFSIQSGGLIDPQKALFALLDNEMSNINTK
;
A
#
# COMPACT_ATOMS: atom_id res chain seq x y z
N MET A 1 14.68 -1.07 42.75
CA MET A 1 15.30 -0.08 41.84
C MET A 1 15.77 -0.85 40.61
N TRP A 2 15.11 -0.68 39.45
CA TRP A 2 15.48 -1.41 38.24
C TRP A 2 16.71 -0.73 37.61
N ASP A 3 17.73 -1.51 37.37
CA ASP A 3 18.96 -1.00 36.73
C ASP A 3 18.68 -0.66 35.26
N ILE A 4 18.54 0.63 35.00
CA ILE A 4 18.25 1.19 33.65
C ILE A 4 19.45 1.04 32.69
N THR A 5 20.58 0.53 33.18
CA THR A 5 21.83 0.37 32.41
C THR A 5 21.97 -1.02 31.78
N SER A 6 21.03 -1.93 32.02
CA SER A 6 21.04 -3.27 31.43
C SER A 6 21.13 -3.23 29.90
N PRO A 7 22.10 -3.93 29.28
CA PRO A 7 22.24 -4.01 27.84
C PRO A 7 20.95 -4.44 27.13
N HIS A 8 20.16 -5.33 27.76
CA HIS A 8 18.88 -5.77 27.25
C HIS A 8 17.82 -4.67 27.19
N LEU A 9 17.78 -3.77 28.19
CA LEU A 9 16.85 -2.64 28.19
C LEU A 9 17.25 -1.59 27.16
N LYS A 10 18.56 -1.34 26.98
CA LYS A 10 19.08 -0.46 25.92
C LYS A 10 18.77 -1.00 24.53
N ALA A 11 18.96 -2.30 24.30
CA ALA A 11 18.63 -2.95 23.03
C ALA A 11 17.12 -2.89 22.74
N LYS A 12 16.26 -3.15 23.75
CA LYS A 12 14.81 -3.07 23.62
C LYS A 12 14.32 -1.65 23.33
N ARG A 13 14.95 -0.64 23.94
CA ARG A 13 14.65 0.78 23.70
C ARG A 13 15.11 1.25 22.32
N LEU A 14 16.24 0.76 21.83
CA LEU A 14 16.74 1.02 20.47
C LEU A 14 15.79 0.44 19.42
N ILE A 15 15.28 -0.78 19.63
CA ILE A 15 14.31 -1.41 18.71
C ILE A 15 12.98 -0.63 18.69
N LEU A 16 12.50 -0.16 19.85
CA LEU A 16 11.25 0.60 19.95
C LEU A 16 11.28 1.99 19.29
N SER A 17 12.49 2.53 19.02
CA SER A 17 12.66 3.84 18.37
C SER A 17 13.27 3.74 16.96
N SER A 18 13.49 2.53 16.43
CA SER A 18 14.16 2.33 15.17
C SER A 18 13.21 2.55 14.00
N THR A 19 13.70 3.22 12.95
CA THR A 19 12.97 3.31 11.66
C THR A 19 12.81 1.94 11.03
N THR A 20 11.80 1.79 10.17
CA THR A 20 11.58 0.57 9.38
C THR A 20 12.85 0.13 8.65
N GLN A 21 13.57 1.06 8.04
CA GLN A 21 14.81 0.78 7.33
C GLN A 21 15.92 0.24 8.25
N THR A 22 16.02 0.77 9.46
CA THR A 22 16.99 0.29 10.46
C THR A 22 16.65 -1.13 10.90
N ILE A 23 15.38 -1.43 11.16
CA ILE A 23 14.94 -2.78 11.53
C ILE A 23 15.24 -3.78 10.41
N LEU A 24 14.95 -3.41 9.17
CA LEU A 24 15.21 -4.27 8.01
C LEU A 24 16.70 -4.53 7.82
N ARG A 25 17.55 -3.50 7.93
CA ARG A 25 19.02 -3.64 7.83
C ARG A 25 19.60 -4.54 8.93
N TYR A 26 19.09 -4.43 10.14
CA TYR A 26 19.52 -5.31 11.23
C TYR A 26 19.25 -6.78 10.93
N ASN A 27 18.24 -7.08 10.12
CA ASN A 27 17.91 -8.42 9.65
C ASN A 27 18.50 -8.73 8.26
N ASN A 28 19.52 -8.00 7.82
CA ASN A 28 20.21 -8.17 6.52
C ASN A 28 19.32 -7.93 5.29
N TYR A 29 18.28 -7.08 5.42
CA TYR A 29 17.45 -6.66 4.29
C TYR A 29 17.69 -5.19 3.96
N SER A 30 17.76 -4.89 2.66
CA SER A 30 17.93 -3.53 2.16
C SER A 30 16.75 -3.12 1.30
N LEU A 31 16.31 -1.87 1.47
CA LEU A 31 15.35 -1.22 0.58
C LEU A 31 16.09 -0.37 -0.45
N GLY A 32 15.71 -0.50 -1.72
CA GLY A 32 16.22 0.33 -2.80
C GLY A 32 15.48 1.66 -2.90
N SER A 33 14.14 1.60 -2.78
CA SER A 33 13.30 2.80 -2.79
C SER A 33 12.04 2.57 -1.95
N PHE A 34 11.51 3.64 -1.42
CA PHE A 34 10.22 3.70 -0.73
C PHE A 34 9.79 5.16 -0.61
N THR A 35 8.52 5.40 -0.30
CA THR A 35 7.98 6.71 0.07
C THR A 35 7.59 6.66 1.54
N ASN A 36 8.10 7.57 2.38
CA ASN A 36 7.60 7.70 3.74
C ASN A 36 6.24 8.40 3.71
N PHE A 37 5.25 7.89 4.43
CA PHE A 37 3.92 8.50 4.47
C PHE A 37 3.95 9.96 4.94
N LYS A 38 4.90 10.31 5.80
CA LYS A 38 5.09 11.70 6.29
C LYS A 38 5.54 12.66 5.20
N ASP A 39 6.09 12.15 4.09
CA ASP A 39 6.52 12.97 2.95
C ASP A 39 5.35 13.29 2.00
N LEU A 40 4.20 12.61 2.16
CA LEU A 40 2.99 12.92 1.43
C LEU A 40 2.35 14.20 1.96
N THR A 41 1.97 15.07 1.04
CA THR A 41 1.31 16.35 1.35
C THR A 41 -0.20 16.17 1.54
N LYS A 42 -0.88 17.21 2.03
CA LYS A 42 -2.35 17.24 2.08
C LYS A 42 -2.97 17.17 0.68
N GLU A 43 -2.28 17.75 -0.30
CA GLU A 43 -2.65 17.71 -1.71
C GLU A 43 -2.59 16.28 -2.26
N ASP A 44 -1.58 15.49 -1.89
CA ASP A 44 -1.47 14.07 -2.26
C ASP A 44 -2.65 13.26 -1.71
N LEU A 45 -2.99 13.44 -0.44
CA LEU A 45 -4.12 12.75 0.20
C LEU A 45 -5.46 13.15 -0.44
N LYS A 46 -5.61 14.44 -0.78
CA LYS A 46 -6.79 14.93 -1.50
C LYS A 46 -6.85 14.32 -2.90
N MET A 47 -5.72 14.33 -3.62
CA MET A 47 -5.61 13.76 -4.96
C MET A 47 -5.99 12.28 -4.98
N ALA A 48 -5.54 11.48 -4.02
CA ALA A 48 -5.92 10.08 -3.92
C ALA A 48 -7.45 9.89 -3.83
N LYS A 49 -8.14 10.75 -3.08
CA LYS A 49 -9.61 10.76 -2.97
C LYS A 49 -10.29 11.20 -4.27
N ASP A 50 -9.74 12.21 -4.94
CA ASP A 50 -10.29 12.71 -6.20
C ASP A 50 -10.08 11.70 -7.34
N VAL A 51 -8.94 11.01 -7.36
CA VAL A 51 -8.67 9.89 -8.29
C VAL A 51 -9.67 8.76 -8.08
N GLU A 52 -9.99 8.40 -6.84
CA GLU A 52 -11.02 7.40 -6.56
C GLU A 52 -12.40 7.81 -7.07
N LYS A 53 -12.83 9.04 -6.82
CA LYS A 53 -14.11 9.57 -7.34
C LYS A 53 -14.15 9.51 -8.87
N LEU A 54 -13.07 9.93 -9.52
CA LEU A 54 -12.96 9.85 -10.97
C LEU A 54 -13.08 8.40 -11.47
N ARG A 55 -12.38 7.45 -10.83
CA ARG A 55 -12.48 6.03 -11.15
C ARG A 55 -13.90 5.51 -11.06
N GLN A 56 -14.63 5.88 -10.02
CA GLN A 56 -16.03 5.46 -9.83
C GLN A 56 -16.94 5.93 -10.96
N SER A 57 -16.59 7.03 -11.62
CA SER A 57 -17.39 7.56 -12.74
C SER A 57 -17.32 6.70 -14.01
N ASN A 58 -16.18 6.06 -14.28
CA ASN A 58 -15.99 5.09 -15.36
C ASN A 58 -14.81 4.17 -15.04
N THR A 59 -15.07 3.14 -14.24
CA THR A 59 -14.04 2.21 -13.74
C THR A 59 -13.27 1.51 -14.86
N SER A 60 -13.97 1.09 -15.94
CA SER A 60 -13.32 0.39 -17.06
C SER A 60 -12.31 1.28 -17.77
N ALA A 61 -12.74 2.48 -18.19
CA ALA A 61 -11.85 3.42 -18.87
C ALA A 61 -10.69 3.87 -17.95
N PHE A 62 -10.97 4.12 -16.67
CA PHE A 62 -9.94 4.48 -15.71
C PHE A 62 -8.87 3.38 -15.60
N ASN A 63 -9.27 2.14 -15.36
CA ASN A 63 -8.34 1.02 -15.20
C ASN A 63 -7.51 0.79 -16.48
N GLU A 64 -8.13 0.90 -17.67
CA GLU A 64 -7.42 0.76 -18.94
C GLU A 64 -6.31 1.82 -19.11
N LEU A 65 -6.59 3.06 -18.71
CA LEU A 65 -5.66 4.18 -18.88
C LEU A 65 -4.56 4.20 -17.80
N THR A 66 -4.84 3.76 -16.57
CA THR A 66 -3.93 3.89 -15.44
C THR A 66 -3.05 2.67 -15.18
N ILE A 67 -3.23 1.56 -15.94
CA ILE A 67 -2.25 0.48 -15.91
C ILE A 67 -0.96 1.02 -16.54
N ALA A 68 0.08 1.23 -15.71
CA ALA A 68 1.38 1.60 -16.21
C ALA A 68 2.00 0.42 -16.95
N ASN A 69 2.46 0.69 -18.15
CA ASN A 69 3.30 -0.20 -18.94
C ASN A 69 4.69 0.43 -19.08
N LYS A 70 5.62 -0.29 -19.68
CA LYS A 70 7.00 0.22 -19.94
C LYS A 70 7.01 1.55 -20.70
N GLU A 71 6.02 1.80 -21.55
CA GLU A 71 5.90 3.05 -22.29
C GLU A 71 5.61 4.21 -21.32
N VAL A 72 4.59 4.10 -20.47
CA VAL A 72 4.29 5.11 -19.44
C VAL A 72 5.47 5.31 -18.50
N GLU A 73 6.14 4.21 -18.09
CA GLU A 73 7.27 4.27 -17.18
C GLU A 73 8.47 4.99 -17.79
N ASN A 74 8.75 4.81 -19.08
CA ASN A 74 9.94 5.34 -19.75
C ASN A 74 9.70 6.68 -20.45
N THR A 75 8.45 7.08 -20.71
CA THR A 75 8.13 8.32 -21.41
C THR A 75 8.01 9.49 -20.44
N PRO A 76 8.86 10.53 -20.56
CA PRO A 76 8.80 11.69 -19.66
C PRO A 76 7.56 12.54 -19.86
N ILE A 77 7.09 12.69 -21.09
CA ILE A 77 5.86 13.41 -21.46
C ILE A 77 5.09 12.50 -22.40
N GLY A 78 3.82 12.21 -22.09
CA GLY A 78 3.06 11.31 -22.93
C GLY A 78 1.54 11.44 -22.80
N ARG A 79 0.85 10.70 -23.68
CA ARG A 79 -0.61 10.56 -23.69
C ARG A 79 -0.97 9.12 -24.00
N LYS A 80 -1.93 8.61 -23.26
CA LYS A 80 -2.55 7.32 -23.50
C LYS A 80 -4.04 7.55 -23.68
N GLU A 81 -4.60 7.01 -24.76
CA GLU A 81 -6.03 7.17 -25.10
C GLU A 81 -6.65 5.81 -25.39
N ASN A 82 -7.91 5.61 -25.02
CA ASN A 82 -8.65 4.41 -25.34
C ASN A 82 -9.58 4.63 -26.55
N ASN A 83 -10.09 3.54 -27.10
CA ASN A 83 -10.95 3.55 -28.29
C ASN A 83 -12.26 4.35 -28.11
N ARG A 84 -12.60 4.76 -26.89
CA ARG A 84 -13.79 5.57 -26.58
C ARG A 84 -13.44 7.05 -26.40
N GLY A 85 -12.18 7.42 -26.63
CA GLY A 85 -11.68 8.78 -26.53
C GLY A 85 -11.51 9.30 -25.08
N SER A 86 -11.52 8.41 -24.09
CA SER A 86 -11.00 8.74 -22.77
C SER A 86 -9.47 8.71 -22.80
N TYR A 87 -8.82 9.63 -22.11
CA TYR A 87 -7.35 9.72 -22.16
C TYR A 87 -6.75 10.20 -20.86
N VAL A 88 -5.46 9.92 -20.71
CA VAL A 88 -4.58 10.49 -19.68
C VAL A 88 -3.35 11.09 -20.36
N GLU A 89 -3.00 12.29 -19.97
CA GLU A 89 -1.77 12.99 -20.34
C GLU A 89 -0.91 13.15 -19.10
N TRP A 90 0.42 13.10 -19.26
CA TRP A 90 1.34 13.30 -18.15
C TRP A 90 2.61 14.04 -18.58
N ASP A 91 3.17 14.76 -17.65
CA ASP A 91 4.49 15.36 -17.75
C ASP A 91 5.27 15.13 -16.44
N LYS A 92 6.29 14.27 -16.51
CA LYS A 92 7.14 13.92 -15.36
C LYS A 92 8.06 15.07 -14.95
N LYS A 93 8.39 15.99 -15.87
CA LYS A 93 9.25 17.13 -15.55
C LYS A 93 8.52 18.14 -14.65
N THR A 94 7.24 18.33 -14.90
CA THR A 94 6.39 19.24 -14.10
C THR A 94 5.60 18.52 -13.01
N ASN A 95 5.71 17.20 -12.92
CA ASN A 95 4.92 16.37 -12.00
C ASN A 95 3.41 16.62 -12.13
N THR A 96 2.91 16.64 -13.36
CA THR A 96 1.51 16.88 -13.64
C THR A 96 0.89 15.74 -14.44
N ALA A 97 -0.40 15.51 -14.22
CA ALA A 97 -1.22 14.65 -15.06
C ALA A 97 -2.60 15.25 -15.28
N TYR A 98 -3.17 14.99 -16.44
CA TYR A 98 -4.53 15.38 -16.78
C TYR A 98 -5.28 14.19 -17.34
N MET A 99 -6.41 13.83 -16.73
CA MET A 99 -7.23 12.71 -17.15
C MET A 99 -8.62 13.17 -17.54
N VAL A 100 -9.10 12.60 -18.62
CA VAL A 100 -10.46 12.81 -19.16
C VAL A 100 -11.14 11.46 -19.35
N LEU A 101 -12.23 11.23 -18.62
CA LEU A 101 -13.04 10.03 -18.76
C LEU A 101 -14.37 10.38 -19.43
N LYS A 102 -14.60 9.82 -20.63
CA LYS A 102 -15.88 9.90 -21.31
C LYS A 102 -16.87 8.89 -20.73
N LYS A 103 -18.10 9.34 -20.55
CA LYS A 103 -19.25 8.55 -20.12
C LYS A 103 -20.29 8.51 -21.24
N LYS A 104 -21.32 7.71 -21.04
CA LYS A 104 -22.49 7.74 -21.95
C LYS A 104 -23.09 9.15 -22.03
N TRP A 105 -23.11 9.85 -20.90
CA TRP A 105 -23.62 11.23 -20.80
C TRP A 105 -22.60 12.09 -20.05
N GLY A 106 -21.84 12.89 -20.81
CA GLY A 106 -20.88 13.84 -20.28
C GLY A 106 -19.45 13.34 -20.16
N VAL A 107 -18.63 14.15 -19.51
CA VAL A 107 -17.17 13.96 -19.40
C VAL A 107 -16.76 14.32 -17.98
N GLU A 108 -15.97 13.46 -17.34
CA GLU A 108 -15.30 13.79 -16.10
C GLU A 108 -13.82 14.11 -16.35
N LYS A 109 -13.31 15.08 -15.63
CA LYS A 109 -11.94 15.57 -15.79
C LYS A 109 -11.27 15.71 -14.45
N LEU A 110 -9.97 15.37 -14.40
CA LEU A 110 -9.14 15.56 -13.23
C LEU A 110 -7.77 16.08 -13.65
N ARG A 111 -7.33 17.16 -13.04
CA ARG A 111 -5.96 17.67 -13.16
C ARG A 111 -5.24 17.42 -11.84
N CYS A 112 -4.08 16.80 -11.92
CA CYS A 112 -3.23 16.49 -10.77
C CYS A 112 -1.89 17.19 -10.92
N SER A 113 -1.35 17.68 -9.81
CA SER A 113 0.00 18.23 -9.73
C SER A 113 0.58 17.92 -8.35
N SER A 114 1.63 17.13 -8.30
CA SER A 114 2.35 16.74 -7.09
C SER A 114 3.60 15.95 -7.44
N PRO A 115 4.68 16.00 -6.66
CA PRO A 115 5.80 15.08 -6.81
C PRO A 115 5.40 13.60 -6.82
N HIS A 116 4.25 13.26 -6.22
CA HIS A 116 3.74 11.89 -6.10
C HIS A 116 2.60 11.56 -7.08
N VAL A 117 2.35 12.42 -8.10
CA VAL A 117 1.22 12.22 -9.03
C VAL A 117 1.27 10.85 -9.72
N PHE A 118 2.45 10.39 -10.13
CA PHE A 118 2.60 9.12 -10.85
C PHE A 118 2.29 7.90 -9.97
N PRO A 119 2.94 7.72 -8.81
CA PRO A 119 2.63 6.59 -7.94
C PRO A 119 1.18 6.60 -7.43
N ILE A 120 0.53 7.77 -7.31
CA ILE A 120 -0.87 7.86 -6.88
C ILE A 120 -1.85 7.53 -8.02
N LEU A 121 -1.61 8.03 -9.23
CA LEU A 121 -2.54 7.88 -10.35
C LEU A 121 -2.47 6.51 -11.01
N PHE A 122 -1.25 5.97 -11.19
CA PHE A 122 -1.03 4.72 -11.90
C PHE A 122 -0.99 3.52 -10.94
N ASN A 123 -1.28 2.33 -11.47
CA ASN A 123 -1.20 1.04 -10.76
C ASN A 123 -1.97 0.96 -9.43
N SER A 124 -3.06 1.73 -9.30
CA SER A 124 -3.90 1.78 -8.09
C SER A 124 -3.26 2.41 -6.86
N GLY A 125 -2.17 3.14 -6.99
CA GLY A 125 -1.46 3.79 -5.87
C GLY A 125 -2.34 4.72 -5.02
N TRP A 126 -3.40 5.31 -5.60
CA TRP A 126 -4.39 6.06 -4.85
C TRP A 126 -5.03 5.24 -3.72
N PHE A 127 -5.23 3.92 -3.94
CA PHE A 127 -5.80 3.02 -2.93
C PHE A 127 -4.79 2.72 -1.82
N GLU A 128 -3.53 2.50 -2.18
CA GLU A 128 -2.44 2.32 -1.23
C GLU A 128 -2.28 3.54 -0.32
N VAL A 129 -2.34 4.77 -0.87
CA VAL A 129 -2.29 6.01 -0.09
C VAL A 129 -3.45 6.12 0.88
N GLN A 130 -4.67 5.74 0.49
CA GLN A 130 -5.83 5.74 1.39
C GLN A 130 -5.68 4.74 2.53
N ILE A 131 -5.18 3.54 2.24
CA ILE A 131 -4.93 2.53 3.29
C ILE A 131 -3.80 2.98 4.22
N ALA A 132 -2.73 3.57 3.67
CA ALA A 132 -1.65 4.14 4.46
C ALA A 132 -2.14 5.29 5.36
N GLU A 133 -3.05 6.16 4.87
CA GLU A 133 -3.69 7.21 5.68
C GLU A 133 -4.49 6.61 6.84
N MET A 134 -5.24 5.52 6.63
CA MET A 134 -5.93 4.83 7.71
C MET A 134 -4.93 4.26 8.72
N LEU A 135 -3.96 3.49 8.26
CA LEU A 135 -2.98 2.81 9.11
C LEU A 135 -2.09 3.79 9.88
N SER A 136 -1.80 4.98 9.33
CA SER A 136 -1.03 6.02 10.03
C SER A 136 -1.73 6.57 11.28
N LYS A 137 -3.06 6.41 11.37
CA LYS A 137 -3.89 6.82 12.51
C LYS A 137 -4.11 5.72 13.53
N TRP A 138 -3.63 4.50 13.27
CA TRP A 138 -3.72 3.41 14.22
C TRP A 138 -2.73 3.63 15.36
N GLU A 139 -3.19 3.52 16.60
CA GLU A 139 -2.44 3.88 17.81
C GLU A 139 -1.07 3.16 17.92
N LYS A 140 -0.97 1.93 17.41
CA LYS A 140 0.27 1.14 17.44
C LYS A 140 1.26 1.52 16.32
N THR A 141 0.89 2.42 15.42
CA THR A 141 1.74 2.80 14.28
C THR A 141 2.80 3.81 14.71
N GLN A 142 4.06 3.50 14.47
CA GLN A 142 5.19 4.42 14.64
C GLN A 142 5.64 5.04 13.30
N GLU A 143 5.63 4.25 12.24
CA GLU A 143 6.01 4.69 10.90
C GLU A 143 5.23 3.90 9.85
N VAL A 144 4.89 4.57 8.76
CA VAL A 144 4.29 3.95 7.56
C VAL A 144 5.15 4.31 6.36
N ILE A 145 5.55 3.32 5.58
CA ILE A 145 6.22 3.50 4.30
C ILE A 145 5.43 2.82 3.18
N LEU A 146 5.46 3.42 1.98
CA LEU A 146 4.76 2.93 0.79
C LEU A 146 5.77 2.53 -0.28
N ASN A 147 5.35 1.64 -1.18
CA ASN A 147 6.10 1.21 -2.37
C ASN A 147 7.52 0.73 -2.00
N ALA A 148 7.61 -0.08 -0.96
CA ALA A 148 8.88 -0.55 -0.43
C ALA A 148 9.49 -1.63 -1.33
N LYS A 149 10.52 -1.27 -2.10
CA LYS A 149 11.24 -2.19 -3.00
C LYS A 149 12.44 -2.78 -2.29
N PHE A 150 12.42 -4.09 -2.09
CA PHE A 150 13.55 -4.83 -1.56
C PHE A 150 14.60 -5.06 -2.65
N LEU A 151 15.87 -5.09 -2.26
CA LEU A 151 16.98 -5.33 -3.15
C LEU A 151 17.53 -6.77 -3.02
N PHE A 152 18.07 -7.30 -4.13
CA PHE A 152 19.00 -8.41 -4.09
C PHE A 152 20.38 -7.95 -3.64
N ALA A 153 21.28 -8.90 -3.34
CA ALA A 153 22.67 -8.61 -3.03
C ALA A 153 23.40 -7.82 -4.15
N ASN A 154 22.97 -7.97 -5.40
CA ASN A 154 23.47 -7.22 -6.54
C ASN A 154 22.74 -5.88 -6.80
N ASN A 155 21.98 -5.38 -5.82
CA ASN A 155 21.18 -4.16 -5.90
C ASN A 155 20.05 -4.17 -6.96
N ALA A 156 19.74 -5.31 -7.57
CA ALA A 156 18.55 -5.42 -8.42
C ALA A 156 17.27 -5.45 -7.58
N SER A 157 16.20 -4.81 -8.06
CA SER A 157 14.91 -4.85 -7.38
C SER A 157 14.36 -6.28 -7.36
N LYS A 158 13.91 -6.74 -6.18
CA LYS A 158 13.49 -8.12 -5.97
C LYS A 158 12.00 -8.27 -5.80
N ASN A 159 11.48 -7.64 -4.79
CA ASN A 159 10.08 -7.66 -4.41
C ASN A 159 9.66 -6.24 -4.00
N GLU A 160 8.42 -5.93 -4.21
CA GLU A 160 7.77 -4.72 -3.72
C GLU A 160 6.70 -5.11 -2.70
N ILE A 161 6.58 -4.34 -1.63
CA ILE A 161 5.48 -4.43 -0.67
C ILE A 161 4.80 -3.07 -0.70
N ASP A 162 3.49 -3.07 -0.92
CA ASP A 162 2.72 -1.83 -1.11
C ASP A 162 2.82 -0.91 0.10
N ILE A 163 2.64 -1.47 1.32
CA ILE A 163 2.79 -0.69 2.56
C ILE A 163 3.51 -1.52 3.63
N ILE A 164 4.41 -0.89 4.37
CA ILE A 164 4.99 -1.45 5.59
C ILE A 164 4.64 -0.53 6.76
N VAL A 165 4.03 -1.09 7.81
CA VAL A 165 3.78 -0.40 9.08
C VAL A 165 4.76 -0.89 10.12
N ASN A 166 5.51 0.02 10.69
CA ASN A 166 6.36 -0.23 11.84
C ASN A 166 5.57 -0.01 13.14
N MET A 167 5.47 -1.05 13.94
CA MET A 167 4.80 -1.03 15.25
C MET A 167 5.81 -1.02 16.43
N GLY A 168 7.06 -0.70 16.14
CA GLY A 168 8.16 -0.67 17.11
C GLY A 168 8.85 -2.01 17.31
N ASN A 169 8.14 -3.06 17.60
CA ASN A 169 8.69 -4.41 17.81
C ASN A 169 8.32 -5.42 16.71
N LYS A 170 7.47 -5.04 15.79
CA LYS A 170 6.98 -5.87 14.68
C LYS A 170 6.72 -5.02 13.45
N LEU A 171 6.76 -5.65 12.30
CA LEU A 171 6.35 -5.05 11.04
C LEU A 171 5.04 -5.69 10.58
N LEU A 172 4.14 -4.86 10.05
CA LEU A 172 2.95 -5.30 9.32
C LEU A 172 3.20 -5.01 7.84
N PHE A 173 3.24 -6.06 7.03
CA PHE A 173 3.29 -5.93 5.57
C PHE A 173 1.87 -5.95 5.04
N VAL A 174 1.60 -5.04 4.13
CA VAL A 174 0.26 -4.86 3.57
C VAL A 174 0.33 -4.89 2.06
N GLU A 175 -0.54 -5.68 1.47
CA GLU A 175 -0.81 -5.72 0.02
C GLU A 175 -2.19 -5.14 -0.24
N CYS A 176 -2.30 -4.25 -1.21
CA CYS A 176 -3.52 -3.53 -1.55
C CYS A 176 -4.00 -3.89 -2.96
N LYS A 177 -5.21 -4.39 -3.08
CA LYS A 177 -5.83 -4.67 -4.39
C LYS A 177 -7.25 -4.09 -4.45
N THR A 178 -7.62 -3.47 -5.54
CA THR A 178 -9.01 -3.04 -5.70
C THR A 178 -9.96 -4.25 -5.72
N GLN A 179 -9.52 -5.37 -6.33
CA GLN A 179 -10.22 -6.66 -6.32
C GLN A 179 -9.20 -7.80 -6.51
N ILE A 180 -9.50 -8.98 -6.03
CA ILE A 180 -8.72 -10.19 -6.30
C ILE A 180 -9.18 -10.79 -7.63
N LYS A 181 -8.33 -10.74 -8.64
CA LYS A 181 -8.57 -11.38 -9.94
C LYS A 181 -8.06 -12.82 -9.98
N GLN A 182 -6.95 -13.09 -9.27
CA GLN A 182 -6.29 -14.39 -9.23
C GLN A 182 -5.88 -14.72 -7.79
N LEU A 183 -6.17 -15.93 -7.34
CA LEU A 183 -5.77 -16.38 -6.00
C LEU A 183 -4.24 -16.49 -5.84
N THR A 184 -3.51 -16.61 -6.96
CA THR A 184 -2.05 -16.60 -6.98
C THR A 184 -1.44 -15.28 -6.49
N ASP A 185 -2.19 -14.18 -6.46
CA ASP A 185 -1.71 -12.91 -5.89
C ASP A 185 -1.49 -13.03 -4.38
N LEU A 186 -2.33 -13.81 -3.69
CA LEU A 186 -2.17 -14.13 -2.28
C LEU A 186 -0.92 -14.97 -2.02
N ASP A 187 -0.65 -15.97 -2.88
CA ASP A 187 0.56 -16.80 -2.76
C ASP A 187 1.84 -15.99 -3.02
N LYS A 188 1.82 -15.08 -4.01
CA LYS A 188 2.94 -14.18 -4.29
C LYS A 188 3.25 -13.30 -3.09
N PHE A 189 2.22 -12.68 -2.52
CA PHE A 189 2.37 -11.85 -1.32
C PHE A 189 2.90 -12.65 -0.13
N ALA A 190 2.29 -13.81 0.17
CA ALA A 190 2.76 -14.69 1.24
C ALA A 190 4.22 -15.10 1.06
N ASN A 191 4.62 -15.47 -0.16
CA ASN A 191 5.99 -15.86 -0.47
C ASN A 191 6.97 -14.69 -0.34
N ALA A 192 6.58 -13.49 -0.77
CA ALA A 192 7.37 -12.30 -0.56
C ALA A 192 7.57 -12.02 0.94
N ALA A 193 6.50 -12.04 1.71
CA ALA A 193 6.54 -11.77 3.15
C ALA A 193 7.30 -12.85 3.95
N LYS A 194 7.14 -14.14 3.62
CA LYS A 194 7.84 -15.27 4.29
C LYS A 194 9.36 -15.14 4.23
N LYS A 195 9.92 -14.53 3.18
CA LYS A 195 11.36 -14.26 3.11
C LYS A 195 11.85 -13.37 4.25
N TYR A 196 10.96 -12.53 4.77
CA TYR A 196 11.25 -11.57 5.85
C TYR A 196 10.69 -12.03 7.20
N SER A 197 10.20 -13.27 7.30
CA SER A 197 9.48 -13.82 8.46
C SER A 197 10.33 -13.95 9.73
N GLY A 198 11.65 -13.98 9.63
CA GLY A 198 12.55 -13.94 10.79
C GLY A 198 12.38 -12.71 11.69
N MET A 199 11.63 -11.71 11.23
CA MET A 199 11.34 -10.46 11.94
C MET A 199 10.00 -10.45 12.68
N GLY A 200 9.25 -11.56 12.72
CA GLY A 200 7.90 -11.58 13.31
C GLY A 200 6.90 -10.72 12.51
N VAL A 201 7.03 -10.73 11.19
CA VAL A 201 6.16 -9.98 10.28
C VAL A 201 4.74 -10.51 10.33
N LYS A 202 3.76 -9.62 10.41
CA LYS A 202 2.35 -9.88 10.14
C LYS A 202 2.01 -9.49 8.71
N MET A 203 1.01 -10.14 8.14
CA MET A 203 0.57 -9.92 6.76
C MET A 203 -0.89 -9.50 6.74
N LEU A 204 -1.18 -8.39 6.10
CA LEU A 204 -2.53 -7.86 5.87
C LEU A 204 -2.78 -7.75 4.37
N PHE A 205 -3.87 -8.30 3.89
CA PHE A 205 -4.30 -8.14 2.50
C PHE A 205 -5.60 -7.34 2.47
N VAL A 206 -5.53 -6.15 1.89
CA VAL A 206 -6.66 -5.22 1.84
C VAL A 206 -7.24 -5.17 0.45
N THR A 207 -8.56 -5.38 0.36
CA THR A 207 -9.29 -5.18 -0.90
C THR A 207 -10.31 -4.06 -0.77
N LYS A 208 -10.57 -3.39 -1.89
CA LYS A 208 -11.70 -2.45 -1.94
C LYS A 208 -13.02 -3.21 -2.04
N GLU A 209 -13.11 -4.17 -2.95
CA GLU A 209 -14.27 -5.02 -3.14
C GLU A 209 -14.27 -6.20 -2.17
N ARG A 210 -15.45 -6.76 -1.90
CA ARG A 210 -15.57 -7.91 -1.01
C ARG A 210 -14.80 -9.11 -1.54
N MET A 211 -14.06 -9.78 -0.69
CA MET A 211 -13.44 -11.06 -0.98
C MET A 211 -14.49 -12.17 -1.04
N ASN A 212 -14.28 -13.14 -1.90
CA ASN A 212 -15.07 -14.37 -1.91
C ASN A 212 -14.51 -15.38 -0.88
N ASN A 213 -15.32 -16.38 -0.54
CA ASN A 213 -14.97 -17.38 0.48
C ASN A 213 -13.65 -18.10 0.17
N LYS A 214 -13.36 -18.40 -1.11
CA LYS A 214 -12.10 -19.06 -1.51
C LYS A 214 -10.88 -18.19 -1.26
N ALA A 215 -10.99 -16.88 -1.49
CA ALA A 215 -9.92 -15.93 -1.21
C ALA A 215 -9.69 -15.76 0.31
N GLU A 216 -10.77 -15.70 1.10
CA GLU A 216 -10.67 -15.65 2.56
C GLU A 216 -10.06 -16.94 3.15
N GLU A 217 -10.43 -18.12 2.64
CA GLU A 217 -9.84 -19.40 3.01
C GLU A 217 -8.34 -19.42 2.68
N LYS A 218 -7.98 -19.01 1.48
CA LYS A 218 -6.59 -18.91 1.03
C LYS A 218 -5.76 -17.94 1.88
N CYS A 219 -6.35 -16.82 2.33
CA CYS A 219 -5.71 -15.93 3.28
C CYS A 219 -5.41 -16.66 4.61
N ARG A 220 -6.38 -17.38 5.17
CA ARG A 220 -6.20 -18.14 6.41
C ARG A 220 -5.10 -19.20 6.30
N GLU A 221 -5.08 -19.98 5.22
CA GLU A 221 -4.03 -20.96 4.93
C GLU A 221 -2.63 -20.33 4.92
N ASN A 222 -2.51 -19.13 4.36
CA ASN A 222 -1.25 -18.39 4.26
C ASN A 222 -0.94 -17.53 5.48
N ARG A 223 -1.77 -17.52 6.53
CA ARG A 223 -1.67 -16.65 7.72
C ARG A 223 -1.71 -15.16 7.37
N ILE A 224 -2.47 -14.82 6.34
CA ILE A 224 -2.75 -13.45 5.92
C ILE A 224 -4.04 -13.00 6.60
N ILE A 225 -4.04 -11.82 7.18
CA ILE A 225 -5.23 -11.14 7.72
C ILE A 225 -5.99 -10.57 6.52
N PRO A 226 -7.22 -11.04 6.20
CA PRO A 226 -8.00 -10.47 5.12
C PRO A 226 -8.81 -9.27 5.62
N PHE A 227 -8.88 -8.20 4.83
CA PHE A 227 -9.76 -7.08 5.09
C PHE A 227 -10.34 -6.53 3.78
N SER A 228 -11.65 -6.28 3.75
CA SER A 228 -12.34 -5.69 2.59
C SER A 228 -13.06 -4.43 3.00
N ILE A 229 -12.76 -3.30 2.34
CA ILE A 229 -13.39 -1.99 2.64
C ILE A 229 -14.90 -2.04 2.46
N GLN A 230 -15.40 -2.76 1.44
CA GLN A 230 -16.83 -2.86 1.12
C GLN A 230 -17.52 -4.08 1.74
N SER A 231 -16.91 -4.76 2.70
CA SER A 231 -17.58 -5.91 3.32
C SER A 231 -18.70 -5.45 4.27
N GLY A 232 -19.90 -5.95 4.01
CA GLY A 232 -20.99 -6.01 4.97
C GLY A 232 -21.56 -4.67 5.48
N GLY A 233 -21.45 -3.58 4.71
CA GLY A 233 -22.04 -2.30 5.14
C GLY A 233 -21.32 -1.67 6.33
N LEU A 234 -19.99 -1.79 6.37
CA LEU A 234 -19.16 -1.15 7.39
C LEU A 234 -19.45 0.36 7.42
N ILE A 235 -19.98 0.84 8.53
CA ILE A 235 -20.27 2.26 8.74
C ILE A 235 -18.96 3.05 8.81
N ASP A 236 -17.91 2.44 9.38
CA ASP A 236 -16.58 3.03 9.53
C ASP A 236 -15.50 1.98 9.24
N PRO A 237 -15.01 1.89 7.99
CA PRO A 237 -13.96 0.93 7.63
C PRO A 237 -12.67 1.10 8.43
N GLN A 238 -12.31 2.32 8.84
CA GLN A 238 -11.11 2.57 9.63
C GLN A 238 -11.22 1.94 11.02
N LYS A 239 -12.34 2.13 11.70
CA LYS A 239 -12.56 1.51 13.02
C LYS A 239 -12.60 -0.01 12.93
N ALA A 240 -13.23 -0.56 11.88
CA ALA A 240 -13.29 -2.00 11.67
C ALA A 240 -11.88 -2.58 11.42
N LEU A 241 -11.05 -1.90 10.63
CA LEU A 241 -9.66 -2.29 10.40
C LEU A 241 -8.86 -2.30 11.71
N PHE A 242 -8.99 -1.25 12.53
CA PHE A 242 -8.26 -1.18 13.79
C PHE A 242 -8.68 -2.27 14.78
N ALA A 243 -9.98 -2.51 14.92
CA ALA A 243 -10.49 -3.59 15.77
C ALA A 243 -9.98 -4.97 15.33
N LEU A 244 -9.95 -5.23 14.01
CA LEU A 244 -9.38 -6.44 13.45
C LEU A 244 -7.90 -6.57 13.79
N LEU A 245 -7.11 -5.52 13.55
CA LEU A 245 -5.68 -5.53 13.82
C LEU A 245 -5.38 -5.68 15.32
N ASP A 246 -6.13 -5.02 16.19
CA ASP A 246 -5.96 -5.14 17.63
C ASP A 246 -6.22 -6.56 18.12
N ASN A 247 -7.27 -7.21 17.63
CA ASN A 247 -7.56 -8.61 17.91
C ASN A 247 -6.43 -9.53 17.43
N GLU A 248 -5.98 -9.38 16.19
CA GLU A 248 -4.90 -10.19 15.60
C GLU A 248 -3.54 -9.99 16.30
N MET A 249 -3.29 -8.81 16.86
CA MET A 249 -2.06 -8.55 17.61
C MET A 249 -2.13 -9.04 19.07
N SER A 250 -3.34 -9.17 19.65
CA SER A 250 -3.54 -9.66 21.00
C SER A 250 -3.47 -11.19 21.09
N ASN A 251 -3.92 -11.91 20.06
CA ASN A 251 -3.96 -13.37 20.01
C ASN A 251 -2.59 -14.07 19.95
N ILE A 252 -1.48 -13.33 20.03
CA ILE A 252 -0.11 -13.90 19.97
C ILE A 252 0.37 -14.40 21.34
N ASN A 253 -0.32 -14.06 22.41
CA ASN A 253 0.09 -14.43 23.78
C ASN A 253 -0.48 -15.80 24.25
N THR A 254 -1.17 -16.55 23.39
CA THR A 254 -1.88 -17.78 23.77
C THR A 254 -1.44 -19.05 23.02
N LYS A 255 -0.21 -19.06 22.43
CA LYS A 255 0.36 -20.30 21.88
C LYS A 255 1.80 -20.48 22.32
#